data_f8489b11d22677f540d234889bf6a7e7
#
_entry.id   f8489b11d22677f540d234889bf6a7e7
#
_cell.length_a   1.000
_cell.length_b   1.000
_cell.length_c   1.000
_cell.angle_alpha   90.00
_cell.angle_beta   90.00
_cell.angle_gamma   90.00
#
_symmetry.space_group_name_H-M   'P 1'
#
loop_
_entity.id
_entity.type
_entity.pdbx_description
1 polymer ?
#
loop_
_entity_poly.entity_id
_entity_poly.type
_entity_poly.pdbx_seq_one_letter_code
_entity_poly.pdbx_strand_id
1 'polypeptide(L)'
;MSLTSGSVDDRVKLVVKGDVAEIRLNRPDRLNAVDDRMIEAFAAHLETLRTSDAVRVVVLAGAGRAFCAGGDLKRPPRTGPLEEQVAVLRRQAATVERLAALPQVTVAMLNGACAGLAVGWAAACSLRVVSDATVINTAYLTAGLAGDFGVAWWLTRLLGPGVAADWMLRPRKIGAREAADRGFATIHCPAGELRATVDTVVRELCAIRPEALTGALTNLRRAEGTQLSGYLDEESARHVAVRHLRSRP
;
A
#
# COMPACT_ATOMS: atom_id res chain seq x y z
N MET A 1 -26.21 1.35 1.21
CA MET A 1 -26.13 2.77 0.85
C MET A 1 -24.80 2.96 0.11
N SER A 2 -24.84 3.31 -1.17
CA SER A 2 -23.64 3.54 -1.97
C SER A 2 -23.18 4.98 -1.70
N LEU A 3 -22.03 5.14 -1.05
CA LEU A 3 -21.39 6.45 -0.90
C LEU A 3 -20.75 6.81 -2.24
N THR A 4 -21.53 7.45 -3.13
CA THR A 4 -20.98 8.16 -4.29
C THR A 4 -20.48 9.52 -3.80
N SER A 5 -19.17 9.60 -3.54
CA SER A 5 -18.44 10.83 -3.26
C SER A 5 -18.52 11.76 -4.48
N GLY A 6 -18.77 13.06 -4.25
CA GLY A 6 -18.69 14.12 -5.27
C GLY A 6 -17.37 14.07 -6.04
N SER A 7 -17.32 14.66 -7.24
CA SER A 7 -16.34 14.51 -8.32
C SER A 7 -14.87 14.45 -7.87
N VAL A 8 -14.43 13.30 -7.36
CA VAL A 8 -13.03 12.94 -7.23
C VAL A 8 -12.56 12.54 -8.64
N ASP A 9 -11.38 13.00 -9.04
CA ASP A 9 -10.79 12.73 -10.36
C ASP A 9 -10.82 11.22 -10.67
N ASP A 10 -11.38 10.83 -11.80
CA ASP A 10 -11.55 9.44 -12.26
C ASP A 10 -10.23 8.65 -12.40
N ARG A 11 -9.09 9.29 -12.22
CA ARG A 11 -7.75 8.67 -12.24
C ARG A 11 -7.51 7.73 -11.06
N VAL A 12 -8.27 7.89 -9.98
CA VAL A 12 -8.30 6.95 -8.85
C VAL A 12 -9.76 6.72 -8.50
N LYS A 13 -10.19 5.47 -8.52
CA LYS A 13 -11.57 5.09 -8.19
C LYS A 13 -11.63 4.43 -6.83
N LEU A 14 -12.62 4.81 -6.04
CA LEU A 14 -12.96 4.13 -4.80
C LEU A 14 -14.30 3.42 -4.97
N VAL A 15 -14.32 2.12 -4.74
CA VAL A 15 -15.53 1.30 -4.74
C VAL A 15 -15.65 0.60 -3.40
N VAL A 16 -16.77 0.82 -2.70
CA VAL A 16 -17.04 0.16 -1.42
C VAL A 16 -18.18 -0.85 -1.60
N LYS A 17 -17.96 -2.08 -1.17
CA LYS A 17 -18.95 -3.18 -1.19
C LYS A 17 -18.93 -3.88 0.17
N GLY A 18 -19.96 -3.64 0.96
CA GLY A 18 -20.00 -4.14 2.34
C GLY A 18 -18.85 -3.59 3.17
N ASP A 19 -18.07 -4.47 3.77
CA ASP A 19 -16.92 -4.18 4.61
C ASP A 19 -15.58 -4.14 3.85
N VAL A 20 -15.63 -4.16 2.52
CA VAL A 20 -14.46 -4.13 1.63
C VAL A 20 -14.47 -2.87 0.75
N ALA A 21 -13.35 -2.16 0.70
CA ALA A 21 -13.11 -1.09 -0.25
C ALA A 21 -12.02 -1.48 -1.26
N GLU A 22 -12.18 -1.10 -2.50
CA GLU A 22 -11.12 -1.17 -3.50
C GLU A 22 -10.76 0.24 -3.98
N ILE A 23 -9.50 0.63 -3.79
CA ILE A 23 -8.90 1.79 -4.44
C ILE A 23 -8.24 1.28 -5.72
N ARG A 24 -8.67 1.81 -6.86
CA ARG A 24 -8.13 1.44 -8.17
C ARG A 24 -7.46 2.62 -8.83
N LEU A 25 -6.13 2.52 -9.07
CA LEU A 25 -5.39 3.43 -9.90
C LEU A 25 -5.87 3.27 -11.35
N ASN A 26 -6.33 4.35 -11.99
CA ASN A 26 -7.15 4.25 -13.21
C ASN A 26 -6.63 5.16 -14.34
N ARG A 27 -5.40 4.93 -14.76
CA ARG A 27 -4.79 5.48 -15.99
C ARG A 27 -4.15 4.35 -16.82
N PRO A 28 -4.93 3.33 -17.26
CA PRO A 28 -4.38 2.11 -17.87
C PRO A 28 -3.53 2.40 -19.12
N ASP A 29 -3.90 3.40 -19.91
CA ASP A 29 -3.17 3.82 -21.12
C ASP A 29 -1.78 4.40 -20.82
N ARG A 30 -1.53 4.78 -19.58
CA ARG A 30 -0.25 5.27 -19.06
C ARG A 30 0.35 4.30 -18.03
N LEU A 31 -0.08 3.03 -18.01
CA LEU A 31 0.35 2.05 -17.01
C LEU A 31 0.17 2.56 -15.57
N ASN A 32 -0.86 3.35 -15.34
CA ASN A 32 -1.18 4.01 -14.06
C ASN A 32 -0.05 4.91 -13.54
N ALA A 33 0.75 5.52 -14.45
CA ALA A 33 1.77 6.51 -14.07
C ALA A 33 1.13 7.68 -13.32
N VAL A 34 1.80 8.11 -12.24
CA VAL A 34 1.26 9.02 -11.23
C VAL A 34 1.57 10.48 -11.58
N ASP A 35 0.54 11.29 -11.62
CA ASP A 35 0.61 12.75 -11.65
C ASP A 35 0.01 13.37 -10.37
N ASP A 36 0.04 14.70 -10.26
CA ASP A 36 -0.42 15.42 -9.05
C ASP A 36 -1.89 15.16 -8.76
N ARG A 37 -2.75 15.18 -9.78
CA ARG A 37 -4.20 14.95 -9.61
C ARG A 37 -4.48 13.54 -9.10
N MET A 38 -3.71 12.57 -9.57
CA MET A 38 -3.82 11.19 -9.08
C MET A 38 -3.41 11.07 -7.61
N ILE A 39 -2.37 11.80 -7.18
CA ILE A 39 -1.96 11.84 -5.77
C ILE A 39 -3.04 12.51 -4.91
N GLU A 40 -3.61 13.61 -5.36
CA GLU A 40 -4.68 14.32 -4.67
C GLU A 40 -5.94 13.45 -4.51
N ALA A 41 -6.37 12.78 -5.59
CA ALA A 41 -7.49 11.85 -5.56
C ALA A 41 -7.22 10.66 -4.63
N PHE A 42 -6.02 10.08 -4.68
CA PHE A 42 -5.62 9.00 -3.78
C PHE A 42 -5.63 9.45 -2.32
N ALA A 43 -5.08 10.63 -2.02
CA ALA A 43 -5.10 11.20 -0.67
C ALA A 43 -6.52 11.43 -0.14
N ALA A 44 -7.44 11.91 -0.98
CA ALA A 44 -8.85 12.12 -0.63
C ALA A 44 -9.54 10.79 -0.29
N HIS A 45 -9.28 9.73 -1.08
CA HIS A 45 -9.84 8.40 -0.79
C HIS A 45 -9.29 7.79 0.49
N LEU A 46 -7.99 7.98 0.78
CA LEU A 46 -7.39 7.55 2.05
C LEU A 46 -8.04 8.26 3.24
N GLU A 47 -8.35 9.56 3.11
CA GLU A 47 -9.05 10.30 4.18
C GLU A 47 -10.48 9.80 4.38
N THR A 48 -11.22 9.51 3.30
CA THR A 48 -12.56 8.90 3.37
C THR A 48 -12.51 7.56 4.11
N LEU A 49 -11.51 6.72 3.81
CA LEU A 49 -11.38 5.41 4.44
C LEU A 49 -10.93 5.50 5.90
N ARG A 50 -10.06 6.46 6.23
CA ARG A 50 -9.58 6.68 7.60
C ARG A 50 -10.71 6.88 8.61
N THR A 51 -11.81 7.50 8.18
CA THR A 51 -12.99 7.80 9.00
C THR A 51 -14.13 6.80 8.82
N SER A 52 -13.94 5.73 8.06
CA SER A 52 -14.97 4.73 7.80
C SER A 52 -14.92 3.59 8.81
N ASP A 53 -15.94 3.47 9.64
CA ASP A 53 -16.11 2.34 10.57
C ASP A 53 -16.67 1.09 9.86
N ALA A 54 -17.26 1.25 8.68
CA ALA A 54 -17.88 0.15 7.93
C ALA A 54 -16.87 -0.70 7.16
N VAL A 55 -15.74 -0.10 6.72
CA VAL A 55 -14.73 -0.79 5.92
C VAL A 55 -13.70 -1.46 6.83
N ARG A 56 -13.40 -2.71 6.56
CA ARG A 56 -12.46 -3.54 7.33
C ARG A 56 -11.19 -3.88 6.53
N VAL A 57 -11.34 -4.05 5.22
CA VAL A 57 -10.26 -4.40 4.31
C VAL A 57 -10.25 -3.43 3.13
N VAL A 58 -9.07 -2.93 2.78
CA VAL A 58 -8.84 -2.07 1.62
C VAL A 58 -7.93 -2.78 0.62
N VAL A 59 -8.39 -2.99 -0.59
CA VAL A 59 -7.59 -3.51 -1.70
C VAL A 59 -7.08 -2.33 -2.53
N LEU A 60 -5.76 -2.24 -2.72
CA LEU A 60 -5.13 -1.29 -3.64
C LEU A 60 -4.71 -2.02 -4.92
N ALA A 61 -5.22 -1.61 -6.07
CA ALA A 61 -5.02 -2.26 -7.35
C ALA A 61 -4.79 -1.27 -8.49
N GLY A 62 -4.22 -1.72 -9.59
CA GLY A 62 -4.12 -0.96 -10.84
C GLY A 62 -5.14 -1.43 -11.88
N ALA A 63 -5.70 -0.51 -12.66
CA ALA A 63 -6.50 -0.84 -13.82
C ALA A 63 -5.61 -1.35 -14.96
N GLY A 64 -6.12 -2.30 -15.75
CA GLY A 64 -5.40 -2.85 -16.90
C GLY A 64 -4.23 -3.75 -16.51
N ARG A 65 -3.14 -3.68 -17.27
CA ARG A 65 -2.01 -4.63 -17.21
C ARG A 65 -0.89 -4.26 -16.24
N ALA A 66 -1.01 -3.18 -15.50
CA ALA A 66 0.01 -2.72 -14.56
C ALA A 66 -0.62 -2.32 -13.23
N PHE A 67 0.10 -2.52 -12.14
CA PHE A 67 -0.25 -1.89 -10.89
C PHE A 67 0.00 -0.38 -11.01
N CYS A 68 1.25 0.04 -11.17
CA CYS A 68 1.62 1.43 -11.40
C CYS A 68 3.08 1.54 -11.87
N ALA A 69 3.33 2.30 -12.93
CA ALA A 69 4.67 2.50 -13.48
C ALA A 69 5.52 3.56 -12.74
N GLY A 70 5.02 4.12 -11.63
CA GLY A 70 5.71 5.18 -10.90
C GLY A 70 5.30 6.58 -11.33
N GLY A 71 6.14 7.57 -11.06
CA GLY A 71 5.88 8.96 -11.47
C GLY A 71 5.77 9.13 -12.99
N ASP A 72 4.89 10.01 -13.44
CA ASP A 72 4.73 10.31 -14.88
C ASP A 72 5.93 11.16 -15.35
N LEU A 73 6.95 10.50 -15.91
CA LEU A 73 8.18 11.13 -16.41
C LEU A 73 7.96 12.05 -17.63
N LYS A 74 6.77 12.04 -18.24
CA LYS A 74 6.42 12.97 -19.32
C LYS A 74 5.99 14.34 -18.82
N ARG A 75 5.88 14.51 -17.51
CA ARG A 75 5.59 15.82 -16.91
C ARG A 75 6.82 16.72 -17.01
N PRO A 76 6.62 18.02 -17.26
CA PRO A 76 7.72 18.97 -17.15
C PRO A 76 8.25 18.96 -15.69
N PRO A 77 9.56 19.17 -15.51
CA PRO A 77 10.14 19.34 -14.18
C PRO A 77 9.43 20.47 -13.44
N ARG A 78 9.31 20.34 -12.12
CA ARG A 78 8.81 21.45 -11.29
C ARG A 78 9.81 22.58 -11.33
N THR A 79 9.30 23.79 -11.45
CA THR A 79 10.07 25.03 -11.39
C THR A 79 9.78 25.74 -10.07
N GLY A 80 10.58 26.75 -9.72
CA GLY A 80 10.45 27.53 -8.49
C GLY A 80 11.50 27.16 -7.43
N PRO A 81 11.41 27.79 -6.24
CA PRO A 81 12.35 27.57 -5.15
C PRO A 81 12.43 26.10 -4.71
N LEU A 82 13.63 25.62 -4.40
CA LEU A 82 13.83 24.24 -3.96
C LEU A 82 13.01 23.88 -2.73
N GLU A 83 12.88 24.79 -1.78
CA GLU A 83 12.10 24.59 -0.56
C GLU A 83 10.61 24.31 -0.86
N GLU A 84 10.03 25.03 -1.81
CA GLU A 84 8.65 24.78 -2.25
C GLU A 84 8.51 23.43 -2.93
N GLN A 85 9.47 23.05 -3.78
CA GLN A 85 9.48 21.74 -4.43
C GLN A 85 9.59 20.61 -3.41
N VAL A 86 10.44 20.75 -2.40
CA VAL A 86 10.57 19.80 -1.28
C VAL A 86 9.26 19.71 -0.50
N ALA A 87 8.64 20.84 -0.16
CA ALA A 87 7.38 20.86 0.56
C ALA A 87 6.24 20.19 -0.21
N VAL A 88 6.19 20.37 -1.53
CA VAL A 88 5.21 19.68 -2.39
C VAL A 88 5.46 18.18 -2.40
N LEU A 89 6.69 17.73 -2.67
CA LEU A 89 7.03 16.31 -2.70
C LEU A 89 6.76 15.65 -1.35
N ARG A 90 7.10 16.32 -0.24
CA ARG A 90 6.83 15.82 1.12
C ARG A 90 5.34 15.64 1.38
N ARG A 91 4.48 16.58 0.96
CA ARG A 91 3.02 16.44 1.06
C ARG A 91 2.51 15.26 0.22
N GLN A 92 3.05 15.06 -0.97
CA GLN A 92 2.69 13.95 -1.85
C GLN A 92 3.11 12.61 -1.26
N ALA A 93 4.33 12.53 -0.76
CA ALA A 93 4.87 11.32 -0.10
C ALA A 93 4.10 10.95 1.19
N ALA A 94 3.41 11.92 1.84
CA ALA A 94 2.56 11.64 2.99
C ALA A 94 1.41 10.65 2.69
N THR A 95 1.09 10.40 1.42
CA THR A 95 0.15 9.33 1.04
C THR A 95 0.60 7.95 1.48
N VAL A 96 1.92 7.71 1.55
CA VAL A 96 2.49 6.45 2.09
C VAL A 96 2.19 6.31 3.58
N GLU A 97 2.40 7.38 4.34
CA GLU A 97 2.13 7.40 5.78
C GLU A 97 0.63 7.21 6.06
N ARG A 98 -0.23 7.91 5.31
CA ARG A 98 -1.69 7.78 5.44
C ARG A 98 -2.17 6.38 5.11
N LEU A 99 -1.62 5.75 4.07
CA LEU A 99 -1.93 4.37 3.69
C LEU A 99 -1.53 3.38 4.79
N ALA A 100 -0.29 3.50 5.30
CA ALA A 100 0.21 2.66 6.39
C ALA A 100 -0.56 2.83 7.71
N ALA A 101 -1.11 4.04 7.94
CA ALA A 101 -1.85 4.38 9.16
C ALA A 101 -3.36 4.04 9.09
N LEU A 102 -3.88 3.59 7.94
CA LEU A 102 -5.31 3.23 7.83
C LEU A 102 -5.71 2.19 8.89
N PRO A 103 -6.83 2.35 9.59
CA PRO A 103 -7.28 1.38 10.59
C PRO A 103 -7.64 0.01 9.98
N GLN A 104 -7.89 -0.04 8.69
CA GLN A 104 -8.20 -1.24 7.92
C GLN A 104 -6.94 -2.05 7.58
N VAL A 105 -7.11 -3.36 7.36
CA VAL A 105 -6.06 -4.17 6.72
C VAL A 105 -5.97 -3.79 5.25
N THR A 106 -4.78 -3.47 4.78
CA THR A 106 -4.53 -3.07 3.39
C THR A 106 -3.87 -4.20 2.61
N VAL A 107 -4.39 -4.50 1.42
CA VAL A 107 -3.89 -5.55 0.52
C VAL A 107 -3.50 -4.93 -0.81
N ALA A 108 -2.22 -4.91 -1.14
CA ALA A 108 -1.77 -4.53 -2.48
C ALA A 108 -1.93 -5.72 -3.45
N MET A 109 -2.74 -5.54 -4.49
CA MET A 109 -2.91 -6.48 -5.59
C MET A 109 -2.03 -6.05 -6.77
N LEU A 110 -0.86 -6.66 -6.91
CA LEU A 110 0.15 -6.27 -7.89
C LEU A 110 -0.06 -6.99 -9.22
N ASN A 111 -0.95 -6.45 -10.05
CA ASN A 111 -1.40 -7.05 -11.31
C ASN A 111 -0.46 -6.80 -12.50
N GLY A 112 0.82 -6.50 -12.27
CA GLY A 112 1.81 -6.26 -13.30
C GLY A 112 2.94 -5.37 -12.83
N ALA A 113 3.39 -4.43 -13.67
CA ALA A 113 4.49 -3.53 -13.33
C ALA A 113 4.19 -2.68 -12.09
N CYS A 114 5.14 -2.66 -11.15
CA CYS A 114 5.15 -1.83 -9.94
C CYS A 114 6.51 -1.15 -9.85
N ALA A 115 6.59 0.16 -10.14
CA ALA A 115 7.88 0.83 -10.23
C ALA A 115 7.94 2.17 -9.49
N GLY A 116 9.15 2.58 -9.10
CA GLY A 116 9.42 3.85 -8.43
C GLY A 116 8.55 4.04 -7.18
N LEU A 117 7.87 5.18 -7.07
CA LEU A 117 7.01 5.53 -5.92
C LEU A 117 5.91 4.49 -5.64
N ALA A 118 5.45 3.75 -6.66
CA ALA A 118 4.44 2.70 -6.49
C ALA A 118 4.92 1.54 -5.61
N VAL A 119 6.23 1.29 -5.58
CA VAL A 119 6.84 0.32 -4.65
C VAL A 119 6.63 0.79 -3.20
N GLY A 120 6.70 2.10 -2.93
CA GLY A 120 6.40 2.68 -1.62
C GLY A 120 4.95 2.45 -1.20
N TRP A 121 3.98 2.68 -2.10
CA TRP A 121 2.57 2.38 -1.79
C TRP A 121 2.33 0.89 -1.57
N ALA A 122 2.90 0.02 -2.42
CA ALA A 122 2.78 -1.42 -2.24
C ALA A 122 3.40 -1.90 -0.92
N ALA A 123 4.59 -1.39 -0.59
CA ALA A 123 5.31 -1.74 0.63
C ALA A 123 4.60 -1.27 1.91
N ALA A 124 3.88 -0.15 1.85
CA ALA A 124 3.10 0.39 2.96
C ALA A 124 1.80 -0.40 3.24
N CYS A 125 1.35 -1.26 2.31
CA CYS A 125 0.21 -2.15 2.57
C CYS A 125 0.58 -3.26 3.54
N SER A 126 -0.40 -3.73 4.33
CA SER A 126 -0.22 -4.83 5.28
C SER A 126 0.17 -6.13 4.57
N LEU A 127 -0.49 -6.43 3.46
CA LEU A 127 -0.23 -7.61 2.64
C LEU A 127 0.04 -7.21 1.18
N ARG A 128 0.85 -7.99 0.48
CA ARG A 128 1.20 -7.83 -0.94
C ARG A 128 1.02 -9.15 -1.65
N VAL A 129 0.05 -9.20 -2.57
CA VAL A 129 -0.22 -10.37 -3.41
C VAL A 129 0.33 -10.09 -4.80
N VAL A 130 1.19 -10.98 -5.28
CA VAL A 130 1.81 -10.91 -6.61
C VAL A 130 1.42 -12.13 -7.44
N SER A 131 1.42 -11.99 -8.76
CA SER A 131 1.33 -13.12 -9.68
C SER A 131 2.56 -13.21 -10.56
N ASP A 132 2.73 -14.30 -11.30
CA ASP A 132 3.86 -14.47 -12.24
C ASP A 132 4.03 -13.30 -13.23
N ALA A 133 2.96 -12.53 -13.48
CA ALA A 133 3.00 -11.33 -14.32
C ALA A 133 3.58 -10.09 -13.61
N THR A 134 3.80 -10.14 -12.30
CA THR A 134 4.29 -8.99 -11.52
C THR A 134 5.77 -8.76 -11.76
N VAL A 135 6.11 -7.50 -12.02
CA VAL A 135 7.51 -7.03 -12.14
C VAL A 135 7.69 -5.80 -11.28
N ILE A 136 8.62 -5.86 -10.34
CA ILE A 136 8.97 -4.75 -9.45
C ILE A 136 10.28 -4.12 -9.94
N ASN A 137 10.37 -2.78 -9.90
CA ASN A 137 11.60 -2.06 -10.21
C ASN A 137 11.66 -0.76 -9.40
N THR A 138 12.72 -0.55 -8.64
CA THR A 138 12.94 0.72 -7.93
C THR A 138 13.15 1.89 -8.91
N ALA A 139 13.89 1.65 -10.01
CA ALA A 139 14.05 2.52 -11.19
C ALA A 139 14.64 3.94 -10.95
N TYR A 140 14.83 4.37 -9.71
CA TYR A 140 15.25 5.74 -9.41
C TYR A 140 16.59 6.12 -10.02
N LEU A 141 17.63 5.32 -9.81
CA LEU A 141 18.97 5.61 -10.31
C LEU A 141 19.03 5.63 -11.85
N THR A 142 18.22 4.80 -12.51
CA THR A 142 18.08 4.83 -13.97
C THR A 142 17.47 6.14 -14.49
N ALA A 143 16.63 6.77 -13.64
CA ALA A 143 16.02 8.07 -13.92
C ALA A 143 16.86 9.27 -13.38
N GLY A 144 18.05 9.03 -12.83
CA GLY A 144 18.89 10.06 -12.22
C GLY A 144 18.35 10.61 -10.89
N LEU A 145 17.53 9.83 -10.19
CA LEU A 145 16.87 10.20 -8.91
C LEU A 145 17.38 9.32 -7.77
N ALA A 146 17.35 9.86 -6.55
CA ALA A 146 17.84 9.14 -5.36
C ALA A 146 16.76 8.24 -4.69
N GLY A 147 15.49 8.48 -4.97
CA GLY A 147 14.36 7.80 -4.34
C GLY A 147 13.41 8.75 -3.64
N ASP A 148 12.15 8.33 -3.51
CA ASP A 148 11.10 9.07 -2.82
C ASP A 148 10.05 8.12 -2.23
N PHE A 149 8.94 8.66 -1.70
CA PHE A 149 7.80 7.89 -1.16
C PHE A 149 8.21 6.76 -0.18
N GLY A 150 9.33 6.93 0.53
CA GLY A 150 9.78 6.01 1.56
C GLY A 150 10.19 4.62 1.08
N VAL A 151 10.49 4.44 -0.22
CA VAL A 151 10.83 3.11 -0.78
C VAL A 151 12.03 2.49 -0.06
N ALA A 152 13.13 3.24 0.10
CA ALA A 152 14.31 2.72 0.81
C ALA A 152 13.99 2.36 2.27
N TRP A 153 13.19 3.18 2.95
CA TRP A 153 12.77 2.95 4.33
C TRP A 153 11.98 1.64 4.48
N TRP A 154 11.01 1.41 3.59
CA TRP A 154 10.19 0.21 3.60
C TRP A 154 10.98 -1.04 3.21
N LEU A 155 11.77 -0.96 2.13
CA LEU A 155 12.55 -2.11 1.66
C LEU A 155 13.56 -2.56 2.72
N THR A 156 14.21 -1.63 3.44
CA THR A 156 15.13 -1.98 4.52
C THR A 156 14.43 -2.75 5.64
N ARG A 157 13.19 -2.40 5.96
CA ARG A 157 12.40 -3.08 7.01
C ARG A 157 11.84 -4.42 6.57
N LEU A 158 11.38 -4.50 5.33
CA LEU A 158 10.76 -5.73 4.80
C LEU A 158 11.80 -6.79 4.43
N LEU A 159 12.95 -6.37 3.89
CA LEU A 159 13.93 -7.26 3.25
C LEU A 159 15.27 -7.32 3.98
N GLY A 160 15.47 -6.45 4.96
CA GLY A 160 16.77 -6.20 5.55
C GLY A 160 17.69 -5.33 4.68
N PRO A 161 18.75 -4.75 5.28
CA PRO A 161 19.57 -3.72 4.61
C PRO A 161 20.31 -4.23 3.37
N GLY A 162 20.75 -5.49 3.37
CA GLY A 162 21.51 -6.05 2.24
C GLY A 162 20.68 -6.18 0.96
N VAL A 163 19.49 -6.76 1.04
CA VAL A 163 18.59 -6.90 -0.12
C VAL A 163 18.03 -5.55 -0.55
N ALA A 164 17.70 -4.68 0.40
CA ALA A 164 17.26 -3.32 0.10
C ALA A 164 18.33 -2.53 -0.67
N ALA A 165 19.61 -2.64 -0.26
CA ALA A 165 20.73 -2.04 -0.98
C ALA A 165 20.87 -2.59 -2.40
N ASP A 166 20.78 -3.92 -2.60
CA ASP A 166 20.82 -4.52 -3.94
C ASP A 166 19.70 -3.98 -4.83
N TRP A 167 18.47 -3.94 -4.34
CA TRP A 167 17.33 -3.47 -5.12
C TRP A 167 17.40 -1.97 -5.44
N MET A 168 17.89 -1.15 -4.51
CA MET A 168 17.99 0.30 -4.69
C MET A 168 19.18 0.73 -5.54
N LEU A 169 20.36 0.13 -5.31
CA LEU A 169 21.62 0.56 -5.94
C LEU A 169 21.89 -0.13 -7.29
N ARG A 170 21.26 -1.25 -7.54
CA ARG A 170 21.34 -2.01 -8.80
C ARG A 170 19.95 -2.20 -9.42
N PRO A 171 19.28 -1.09 -9.86
CA PRO A 171 17.91 -1.15 -10.35
C PRO A 171 17.78 -2.12 -11.52
N ARG A 172 16.91 -3.09 -11.37
CA ARG A 172 16.63 -4.13 -12.35
C ARG A 172 15.17 -4.56 -12.24
N LYS A 173 14.73 -5.38 -13.17
CA LYS A 173 13.42 -6.04 -13.08
C LYS A 173 13.51 -7.19 -12.09
N ILE A 174 12.70 -7.14 -11.03
CA ILE A 174 12.56 -8.14 -10.00
C ILE A 174 11.24 -8.87 -10.27
N GLY A 175 11.32 -10.16 -10.55
CA GLY A 175 10.13 -10.97 -10.81
C GLY A 175 9.38 -11.36 -9.54
N ALA A 176 8.16 -11.84 -9.70
CA ALA A 176 7.26 -12.22 -8.60
C ALA A 176 7.89 -13.29 -7.68
N ARG A 177 8.57 -14.29 -8.26
CA ARG A 177 9.23 -15.35 -7.49
C ARG A 177 10.31 -14.80 -6.57
N GLU A 178 11.21 -13.97 -7.09
CA GLU A 178 12.23 -13.32 -6.29
C GLU A 178 11.62 -12.43 -5.20
N ALA A 179 10.55 -11.68 -5.54
CA ALA A 179 9.86 -10.83 -4.59
C ALA A 179 9.26 -11.65 -3.42
N ALA A 180 8.75 -12.84 -3.69
CA ALA A 180 8.26 -13.76 -2.67
C ALA A 180 9.40 -14.38 -1.86
N ASP A 181 10.42 -14.91 -2.51
CA ASP A 181 11.56 -15.58 -1.86
C ASP A 181 12.34 -14.60 -0.94
N ARG A 182 12.32 -13.30 -1.25
CA ARG A 182 12.95 -12.24 -0.43
C ARG A 182 12.03 -11.62 0.61
N GLY A 183 10.74 -11.97 0.65
CA GLY A 183 9.79 -11.49 1.65
C GLY A 183 9.11 -10.15 1.32
N PHE A 184 9.31 -9.60 0.11
CA PHE A 184 8.52 -8.45 -0.33
C PHE A 184 7.05 -8.84 -0.54
N ALA A 185 6.80 -9.88 -1.31
CA ALA A 185 5.45 -10.41 -1.48
C ALA A 185 5.09 -11.35 -0.33
N THR A 186 3.88 -11.18 0.21
CA THR A 186 3.34 -12.07 1.25
C THR A 186 2.69 -13.31 0.66
N ILE A 187 2.17 -13.20 -0.57
CA ILE A 187 1.54 -14.30 -1.31
C ILE A 187 1.94 -14.19 -2.79
N HIS A 188 2.29 -15.32 -3.38
CA HIS A 188 2.56 -15.47 -4.80
C HIS A 188 1.61 -16.51 -5.41
N CYS A 189 1.05 -16.21 -6.56
CA CYS A 189 0.13 -17.09 -7.27
C CYS A 189 0.44 -17.15 -8.78
N PRO A 190 -0.09 -18.15 -9.51
CA PRO A 190 0.02 -18.23 -10.96
C PRO A 190 -0.59 -17.01 -11.68
N ALA A 191 -0.09 -16.74 -12.89
CA ALA A 191 -0.69 -15.74 -13.77
C ALA A 191 -2.18 -16.10 -14.02
N GLY A 192 -3.04 -15.08 -13.91
CA GLY A 192 -4.50 -15.26 -14.07
C GLY A 192 -5.25 -15.54 -12.76
N GLU A 193 -4.60 -15.98 -11.70
CA GLU A 193 -5.25 -16.29 -10.42
C GLU A 193 -5.23 -15.14 -9.40
N LEU A 194 -4.57 -14.03 -9.72
CA LEU A 194 -4.33 -12.94 -8.79
C LEU A 194 -5.63 -12.42 -8.12
N ARG A 195 -6.67 -12.16 -8.91
CA ARG A 195 -7.95 -11.66 -8.39
C ARG A 195 -8.60 -12.69 -7.45
N ALA A 196 -8.68 -13.95 -7.87
CA ALA A 196 -9.28 -15.01 -7.05
C ALA A 196 -8.50 -15.22 -5.74
N THR A 197 -7.17 -15.14 -5.79
CA THR A 197 -6.29 -15.21 -4.60
C THR A 197 -6.57 -14.03 -3.65
N VAL A 198 -6.63 -12.80 -4.16
CA VAL A 198 -6.95 -11.62 -3.34
C VAL A 198 -8.35 -11.74 -2.74
N ASP A 199 -9.36 -12.16 -3.53
CA ASP A 199 -10.72 -12.32 -3.04
C ASP A 199 -10.82 -13.41 -1.94
N THR A 200 -9.97 -14.43 -2.00
CA THR A 200 -9.85 -15.43 -0.92
C THR A 200 -9.26 -14.82 0.34
N VAL A 201 -8.13 -14.11 0.24
CA VAL A 201 -7.51 -13.41 1.36
C VAL A 201 -8.48 -12.42 2.01
N VAL A 202 -9.20 -11.64 1.21
CA VAL A 202 -10.19 -10.68 1.70
C VAL A 202 -11.31 -11.39 2.47
N ARG A 203 -11.84 -12.51 1.96
CA ARG A 203 -12.86 -13.30 2.65
C ARG A 203 -12.36 -13.85 3.99
N GLU A 204 -11.13 -14.36 4.03
CA GLU A 204 -10.50 -14.85 5.27
C GLU A 204 -10.37 -13.72 6.31
N LEU A 205 -9.90 -12.54 5.90
CA LEU A 205 -9.80 -11.37 6.78
C LEU A 205 -11.17 -10.90 7.29
N CYS A 206 -12.17 -10.86 6.41
CA CYS A 206 -13.53 -10.46 6.78
C CYS A 206 -14.26 -11.50 7.65
N ALA A 207 -13.83 -12.75 7.66
CA ALA A 207 -14.36 -13.78 8.57
C ALA A 207 -13.85 -13.63 10.01
N ILE A 208 -12.74 -12.91 10.23
CA ILE A 208 -12.21 -12.63 11.57
C ILE A 208 -13.10 -11.56 12.25
N ARG A 209 -13.29 -11.64 13.54
CA ARG A 209 -13.99 -10.60 14.30
C ARG A 209 -13.29 -9.24 14.16
N PRO A 210 -14.04 -8.14 13.93
CA PRO A 210 -13.46 -6.81 13.68
C PRO A 210 -12.45 -6.37 14.75
N GLU A 211 -12.82 -6.52 16.02
CA GLU A 211 -12.00 -6.08 17.15
C GLU A 211 -10.68 -6.87 17.25
N ALA A 212 -10.74 -8.18 16.96
CA ALA A 212 -9.56 -9.03 16.97
C ALA A 212 -8.60 -8.67 15.80
N LEU A 213 -9.15 -8.44 14.61
CA LEU A 213 -8.37 -8.06 13.43
C LEU A 213 -7.69 -6.70 13.64
N THR A 214 -8.45 -5.69 14.08
CA THR A 214 -7.92 -4.35 14.38
C THR A 214 -6.88 -4.40 15.51
N GLY A 215 -7.14 -5.21 16.55
CA GLY A 215 -6.18 -5.40 17.65
C GLY A 215 -4.86 -6.00 17.17
N ALA A 216 -4.91 -7.05 16.35
CA ALA A 216 -3.71 -7.68 15.79
C ALA A 216 -2.94 -6.73 14.87
N LEU A 217 -3.63 -5.97 13.99
CA LEU A 217 -3.00 -4.98 13.12
C LEU A 217 -2.30 -3.88 13.94
N THR A 218 -2.94 -3.44 15.03
CA THR A 218 -2.35 -2.44 15.94
C THR A 218 -1.11 -3.01 16.63
N ASN A 219 -1.13 -4.28 17.08
CA ASN A 219 0.01 -4.94 17.69
C ASN A 219 1.20 -4.98 16.73
N LEU A 220 0.98 -5.38 15.47
CA LEU A 220 2.04 -5.43 14.45
C LEU A 220 2.69 -4.05 14.24
N ARG A 221 1.89 -2.99 14.16
CA ARG A 221 2.40 -1.62 13.97
C ARG A 221 3.20 -1.10 15.18
N ARG A 222 2.74 -1.44 16.38
CA ARG A 222 3.42 -1.02 17.61
C ARG A 222 4.74 -1.76 17.82
N ALA A 223 4.83 -3.03 17.40
CA ALA A 223 6.03 -3.85 17.51
C ALA A 223 7.25 -3.25 16.81
N GLU A 224 7.05 -2.48 15.73
CA GLU A 224 8.16 -1.88 14.96
C GLU A 224 8.92 -0.76 15.68
N GLY A 225 8.30 -0.08 16.64
CA GLY A 225 8.88 1.13 17.24
C GLY A 225 8.87 1.18 18.77
N THR A 226 8.42 0.12 19.43
CA THR A 226 8.26 0.07 20.88
C THR A 226 9.23 -0.95 21.49
N GLN A 227 9.85 -0.60 22.64
CA GLN A 227 10.62 -1.59 23.39
C GLN A 227 9.71 -2.67 23.97
N LEU A 228 10.21 -3.91 24.06
CA LEU A 228 9.41 -5.08 24.40
C LEU A 228 8.58 -4.91 25.70
N SER A 229 9.15 -4.31 26.75
CA SER A 229 8.43 -4.11 28.01
C SER A 229 7.18 -3.25 27.83
N GLY A 230 7.32 -2.04 27.23
CA GLY A 230 6.18 -1.17 26.96
C GLY A 230 5.19 -1.75 25.92
N TYR A 231 5.71 -2.51 24.97
CA TYR A 231 4.87 -3.24 24.01
C TYR A 231 3.98 -4.27 24.72
N LEU A 232 4.52 -5.06 25.65
CA LEU A 232 3.76 -6.07 26.40
C LEU A 232 2.64 -5.46 27.25
N ASP A 233 2.86 -4.27 27.83
CA ASP A 233 1.82 -3.55 28.57
C ASP A 233 0.65 -3.19 27.65
N GLU A 234 0.94 -2.61 26.47
CA GLU A 234 -0.07 -2.23 25.47
C GLU A 234 -0.79 -3.47 24.89
N GLU A 235 -0.05 -4.52 24.56
CA GLU A 235 -0.59 -5.77 24.01
C GLU A 235 -1.53 -6.44 25.01
N SER A 236 -1.13 -6.53 26.28
CA SER A 236 -1.91 -7.13 27.36
C SER A 236 -3.22 -6.36 27.56
N ALA A 237 -3.17 -5.04 27.63
CA ALA A 237 -4.36 -4.20 27.74
C ALA A 237 -5.34 -4.41 26.56
N ARG A 238 -4.81 -4.44 25.34
CA ARG A 238 -5.59 -4.66 24.12
C ARG A 238 -6.22 -6.05 24.07
N HIS A 239 -5.45 -7.09 24.46
CA HIS A 239 -5.95 -8.47 24.51
C HIS A 239 -7.12 -8.60 25.46
N VAL A 240 -7.03 -8.03 26.68
CA VAL A 240 -8.10 -8.05 27.68
C VAL A 240 -9.33 -7.29 27.19
N ALA A 241 -9.15 -6.10 26.56
CA ALA A 241 -10.26 -5.33 26.00
C ALA A 241 -11.02 -6.12 24.91
N VAL A 242 -10.30 -6.73 23.95
CA VAL A 242 -10.92 -7.55 22.89
C VAL A 242 -11.64 -8.77 23.47
N ARG A 243 -11.06 -9.43 24.48
CA ARG A 243 -11.71 -10.55 25.18
C ARG A 243 -13.00 -10.12 25.89
N HIS A 244 -13.00 -8.96 26.51
CA HIS A 244 -14.18 -8.42 27.21
C HIS A 244 -15.34 -8.12 26.24
N LEU A 245 -15.04 -7.59 25.04
CA LEU A 245 -16.03 -7.38 23.99
C LEU A 245 -16.63 -8.71 23.46
N ARG A 246 -15.87 -9.80 23.54
CA ARG A 246 -16.35 -11.15 23.17
C ARG A 246 -17.42 -11.68 24.13
N SER A 247 -17.38 -11.27 25.39
CA SER A 247 -18.25 -11.77 26.46
C SER A 247 -19.55 -10.99 26.58
N ARG A 248 -19.76 -9.95 25.78
CA ARG A 248 -21.03 -9.21 25.73
C ARG A 248 -21.99 -9.94 24.79
N PRO A 249 -23.23 -10.24 25.26
CA PRO A 249 -24.26 -10.91 24.47
C PRO A 249 -24.69 -10.10 23.26
#